data_bb9ed29c3755bef5a95de47bdfadccbf
#
_entry.id   bb9ed29c3755bef5a95de47bdfadccbf
#
_cell.length_a   1.000
_cell.length_b   1.000
_cell.length_c   1.000
_cell.angle_alpha   90.00
_cell.angle_beta   90.00
_cell.angle_gamma   90.00
#
_symmetry.space_group_name_H-M   'P 1'
#
loop_
_entity.id
_entity.type
_entity.pdbx_description
1 polymer ?
#
loop_
_entity_poly.entity_id
_entity_poly.type
_entity_poly.pdbx_seq_one_letter_code
_entity_poly.pdbx_strand_id
1 'polypeptide(L)'
;MNIRRAVPEDAEAISALIMGLAQHFLLEPSGKGAERFFTGVTPQAIRTYISHPRFHYLVADQGAALLAAAALRDGCHLFHLFVAPSHQRRGIARSLWSAIRAAAAPDAMSLTVNASPNAVAVYQRFGFVVVGPRQEVDGIAFIPMQAPASAQAF
;
A
#
# COMPACT_ATOMS: atom_id res chain seq x y z
N MET A 1 16.48 -8.58 -6.11
CA MET A 1 15.14 -7.92 -6.04
C MET A 1 15.12 -6.73 -7.00
N ASN A 2 14.06 -6.62 -7.73
CA ASN A 2 13.87 -5.55 -8.70
C ASN A 2 12.59 -4.78 -8.40
N ILE A 3 12.69 -3.44 -8.35
CA ILE A 3 11.51 -2.55 -8.19
C ILE A 3 11.24 -1.93 -9.56
N ARG A 4 10.00 -2.06 -10.03
CA ARG A 4 9.59 -1.57 -11.34
C ARG A 4 8.13 -1.14 -11.36
N ARG A 5 7.74 -0.46 -12.43
CA ARG A 5 6.32 -0.16 -12.66
C ARG A 5 5.56 -1.47 -12.85
N ALA A 6 4.38 -1.53 -12.24
CA ALA A 6 3.47 -2.64 -12.45
C ALA A 6 2.92 -2.61 -13.88
N VAL A 7 2.70 -3.77 -14.46
CA VAL A 7 2.01 -3.95 -15.73
C VAL A 7 0.72 -4.72 -15.52
N PRO A 8 -0.27 -4.64 -16.44
CA PRO A 8 -1.57 -5.30 -16.22
C PRO A 8 -1.46 -6.80 -15.89
N GLU A 9 -0.44 -7.47 -16.38
CA GLU A 9 -0.19 -8.88 -16.12
C GLU A 9 0.17 -9.18 -14.67
N ASP A 10 0.55 -8.17 -13.90
CA ASP A 10 0.84 -8.33 -12.46
C ASP A 10 -0.42 -8.38 -11.60
N ALA A 11 -1.58 -8.04 -12.14
CA ALA A 11 -2.79 -7.80 -11.36
C ALA A 11 -3.24 -9.01 -10.55
N GLU A 12 -3.17 -10.22 -11.12
CA GLU A 12 -3.58 -11.42 -10.40
C GLU A 12 -2.68 -11.70 -9.21
N ALA A 13 -1.36 -11.57 -9.37
CA ALA A 13 -0.41 -11.78 -8.29
C ALA A 13 -0.54 -10.70 -7.20
N ILE A 14 -0.79 -9.45 -7.58
CA ILE A 14 -1.03 -8.37 -6.62
C ILE A 14 -2.31 -8.63 -5.82
N SER A 15 -3.39 -8.99 -6.50
CA SER A 15 -4.66 -9.32 -5.85
C SER A 15 -4.49 -10.45 -4.84
N ALA A 16 -3.81 -11.52 -5.24
CA ALA A 16 -3.55 -12.67 -4.36
C ALA A 16 -2.73 -12.25 -3.13
N LEU A 17 -1.73 -11.40 -3.31
CA LEU A 17 -0.91 -10.88 -2.22
C LEU A 17 -1.76 -10.11 -1.20
N ILE A 18 -2.60 -9.18 -1.68
CA ILE A 18 -3.46 -8.38 -0.80
C ILE A 18 -4.48 -9.25 -0.08
N MET A 19 -5.12 -10.17 -0.79
CA MET A 19 -6.10 -11.09 -0.20
C MET A 19 -5.47 -11.94 0.90
N GLY A 20 -4.23 -12.39 0.71
CA GLY A 20 -3.50 -13.18 1.71
C GLY A 20 -3.15 -12.41 2.97
N LEU A 21 -3.12 -11.07 2.91
CA LEU A 21 -2.78 -10.20 4.04
C LEU A 21 -4.02 -9.56 4.69
N ALA A 22 -5.21 -9.78 4.14
CA ALA A 22 -6.44 -9.11 4.59
C ALA A 22 -6.76 -9.37 6.06
N GLN A 23 -6.39 -10.54 6.58
CA GLN A 23 -6.64 -10.90 7.99
C GLN A 23 -6.09 -9.89 8.99
N HIS A 24 -5.07 -9.11 8.61
CA HIS A 24 -4.45 -8.14 9.51
C HIS A 24 -5.31 -6.89 9.75
N PHE A 25 -6.33 -6.66 8.94
CA PHE A 25 -7.15 -5.44 9.07
C PHE A 25 -8.66 -5.71 8.95
N LEU A 26 -9.10 -6.94 8.71
CA LEU A 26 -10.52 -7.29 8.72
C LEU A 26 -11.07 -7.24 10.15
N LEU A 27 -12.26 -6.65 10.32
CA LEU A 27 -12.98 -6.65 11.59
C LEU A 27 -13.54 -8.03 11.89
N GLU A 28 -14.06 -8.71 10.87
CA GLU A 28 -14.61 -10.05 10.96
C GLU A 28 -13.70 -11.01 10.19
N PRO A 29 -13.16 -12.07 10.85
CA PRO A 29 -12.23 -12.98 10.16
C PRO A 29 -12.81 -13.63 8.91
N SER A 30 -14.15 -13.84 8.85
CA SER A 30 -14.82 -14.38 7.68
C SER A 30 -14.86 -13.41 6.49
N GLY A 31 -14.54 -12.15 6.71
CA GLY A 31 -14.65 -11.10 5.71
C GLY A 31 -16.04 -10.51 5.58
N LYS A 32 -16.98 -10.94 6.41
CA LYS A 32 -18.34 -10.41 6.40
C LYS A 32 -18.32 -8.90 6.69
N GLY A 33 -19.01 -8.14 5.85
CA GLY A 33 -19.05 -6.68 5.96
C GLY A 33 -17.94 -5.98 5.19
N ALA A 34 -16.96 -6.71 4.65
CA ALA A 34 -15.82 -6.14 3.92
C ALA A 34 -15.93 -6.36 2.41
N GLU A 35 -17.12 -6.60 1.89
CA GLU A 35 -17.35 -6.88 0.47
C GLU A 35 -16.83 -5.75 -0.42
N ARG A 36 -17.01 -4.51 0.01
CA ARG A 36 -16.53 -3.34 -0.73
C ARG A 36 -15.01 -3.31 -0.84
N PHE A 37 -14.31 -3.68 0.25
CA PHE A 37 -12.86 -3.81 0.22
C PHE A 37 -12.44 -4.86 -0.80
N PHE A 38 -13.04 -6.05 -0.73
CA PHE A 38 -12.66 -7.15 -1.62
C PHE A 38 -12.95 -6.84 -3.09
N THR A 39 -14.04 -6.14 -3.37
CA THR A 39 -14.35 -5.68 -4.73
C THR A 39 -13.24 -4.74 -5.26
N GLY A 40 -12.66 -3.93 -4.38
CA GLY A 40 -11.61 -2.99 -4.73
C GLY A 40 -10.22 -3.61 -4.91
N VAL A 41 -10.04 -4.90 -4.63
CA VAL A 41 -8.75 -5.58 -4.78
C VAL A 41 -8.82 -6.83 -5.65
N THR A 42 -9.87 -6.98 -6.44
CA THR A 42 -9.94 -8.03 -7.47
C THR A 42 -8.87 -7.81 -8.53
N PRO A 43 -8.48 -8.83 -9.29
CA PRO A 43 -7.54 -8.63 -10.40
C PRO A 43 -8.00 -7.56 -11.38
N GLN A 44 -9.30 -7.49 -11.66
CA GLN A 44 -9.86 -6.49 -12.56
C GLN A 44 -9.69 -5.07 -11.98
N ALA A 45 -9.98 -4.88 -10.68
CA ALA A 45 -9.80 -3.59 -10.03
C ALA A 45 -8.32 -3.16 -10.05
N ILE A 46 -7.42 -4.08 -9.76
CA ILE A 46 -5.97 -3.80 -9.78
C ILE A 46 -5.52 -3.40 -11.19
N ARG A 47 -5.98 -4.09 -12.24
CA ARG A 47 -5.66 -3.70 -13.62
C ARG A 47 -6.11 -2.26 -13.92
N THR A 48 -7.28 -1.89 -13.43
CA THR A 48 -7.79 -0.52 -13.58
C THR A 48 -6.86 0.49 -12.94
N TYR A 49 -6.40 0.24 -11.70
CA TYR A 49 -5.46 1.14 -11.03
C TYR A 49 -4.14 1.25 -11.78
N ILE A 50 -3.58 0.13 -12.21
CA ILE A 50 -2.30 0.11 -12.94
C ILE A 50 -2.38 0.96 -14.21
N SER A 51 -3.52 0.96 -14.88
CA SER A 51 -3.71 1.63 -16.17
C SER A 51 -4.21 3.08 -16.02
N HIS A 52 -4.59 3.52 -14.82
CA HIS A 52 -5.19 4.84 -14.62
C HIS A 52 -4.15 5.86 -14.17
N PRO A 53 -4.13 7.07 -14.78
CA PRO A 53 -3.11 8.08 -14.46
C PRO A 53 -3.14 8.61 -13.03
N ARG A 54 -4.25 8.42 -12.29
CA ARG A 54 -4.30 8.79 -10.88
C ARG A 54 -3.38 7.97 -10.00
N PHE A 55 -2.95 6.80 -10.47
CA PHE A 55 -2.17 5.85 -9.68
C PHE A 55 -0.77 5.67 -10.24
N HIS A 56 0.21 5.72 -9.36
CA HIS A 56 1.57 5.30 -9.65
C HIS A 56 1.77 3.96 -8.95
N TYR A 57 1.77 2.86 -9.71
CA TYR A 57 1.77 1.52 -9.17
C TYR A 57 3.13 0.85 -9.40
N LEU A 58 3.76 0.41 -8.31
CA LEU A 58 5.07 -0.27 -8.33
C LEU A 58 4.95 -1.67 -7.74
N VAL A 59 5.82 -2.55 -8.22
CA VAL A 59 5.99 -3.89 -7.66
C VAL A 59 7.47 -4.15 -7.39
N ALA A 60 7.72 -5.03 -6.43
CA ALA A 60 9.05 -5.61 -6.21
C ALA A 60 8.96 -7.09 -6.57
N ASP A 61 9.87 -7.54 -7.43
CA ASP A 61 9.92 -8.94 -7.83
C ASP A 61 11.31 -9.54 -7.67
N GLN A 62 11.37 -10.85 -7.69
CA GLN A 62 12.61 -11.60 -7.73
C GLN A 62 12.39 -12.81 -8.62
N GLY A 63 12.92 -12.74 -9.85
CA GLY A 63 12.60 -13.71 -10.87
C GLY A 63 11.11 -13.64 -11.22
N ALA A 64 10.42 -14.77 -11.18
CA ALA A 64 8.98 -14.84 -11.45
C ALA A 64 8.11 -14.54 -10.22
N ALA A 65 8.72 -14.37 -9.04
CA ALA A 65 7.98 -14.18 -7.79
C ALA A 65 7.74 -12.70 -7.53
N LEU A 66 6.47 -12.33 -7.33
CA LEU A 66 6.11 -10.99 -6.88
C LEU A 66 6.17 -10.94 -5.35
N LEU A 67 7.02 -10.08 -4.82
CA LEU A 67 7.29 -10.01 -3.39
C LEU A 67 6.49 -8.93 -2.69
N ALA A 68 6.15 -7.85 -3.39
CA ALA A 68 5.51 -6.70 -2.78
C ALA A 68 4.89 -5.80 -3.83
N ALA A 69 3.95 -4.96 -3.40
CA ALA A 69 3.29 -3.98 -4.25
C ALA A 69 3.04 -2.69 -3.47
N ALA A 70 3.14 -1.56 -4.15
CA ALA A 70 2.85 -0.26 -3.58
C ALA A 70 2.21 0.64 -4.62
N ALA A 71 1.31 1.52 -4.19
CA ALA A 71 0.65 2.45 -5.09
C ALA A 71 0.45 3.80 -4.43
N LEU A 72 0.73 4.86 -5.17
CA LEU A 72 0.45 6.24 -4.78
C LEU A 72 -0.73 6.73 -5.62
N ARG A 73 -1.75 7.28 -4.95
CA ARG A 73 -2.93 7.84 -5.62
C ARG A 73 -2.88 9.36 -5.55
N ASP A 74 -3.17 10.00 -6.69
CA ASP A 74 -3.22 11.47 -6.81
C ASP A 74 -1.92 12.16 -6.40
N GLY A 75 -0.80 11.43 -6.42
CA GLY A 75 0.51 11.96 -6.04
C GLY A 75 0.69 12.22 -4.55
N CYS A 76 -0.28 11.89 -3.68
CA CYS A 76 -0.22 12.26 -2.27
C CYS A 76 -0.77 11.23 -1.28
N HIS A 77 -1.47 10.21 -1.74
CA HIS A 77 -2.02 9.18 -0.84
C HIS A 77 -1.39 7.83 -1.11
N LEU A 78 -0.75 7.25 -0.11
CA LEU A 78 -0.23 5.88 -0.18
C LEU A 78 -1.42 4.92 -0.10
N PHE A 79 -1.86 4.47 -1.27
CA PHE A 79 -3.07 3.68 -1.44
C PHE A 79 -2.85 2.22 -1.09
N HIS A 80 -1.74 1.65 -1.52
CA HIS A 80 -1.34 0.27 -1.23
C HIS A 80 0.13 0.21 -0.83
N LEU A 81 0.45 -0.62 0.15
CA LEU A 81 1.81 -1.06 0.47
C LEU A 81 1.70 -2.42 1.15
N PHE A 82 2.01 -3.47 0.40
CA PHE A 82 1.89 -4.84 0.87
C PHE A 82 3.16 -5.61 0.55
N VAL A 83 3.67 -6.36 1.52
CA VAL A 83 4.85 -7.21 1.36
C VAL A 83 4.47 -8.64 1.73
N ALA A 84 4.89 -9.60 0.90
CA ALA A 84 4.64 -11.02 1.15
C ALA A 84 5.17 -11.42 2.53
N PRO A 85 4.40 -12.21 3.32
CA PRO A 85 4.81 -12.55 4.68
C PRO A 85 6.20 -13.17 4.77
N SER A 86 6.59 -13.99 3.79
CA SER A 86 7.90 -14.64 3.74
C SER A 86 9.05 -13.67 3.52
N HIS A 87 8.77 -12.44 3.11
CA HIS A 87 9.78 -11.45 2.74
C HIS A 87 9.69 -10.18 3.58
N GLN A 88 8.89 -10.18 4.64
CA GLN A 88 8.81 -9.05 5.56
C GLN A 88 10.09 -8.94 6.39
N ARG A 89 10.37 -7.74 6.91
CA ARG A 89 11.54 -7.41 7.73
C ARG A 89 12.88 -7.53 6.99
N ARG A 90 12.86 -7.40 5.66
CA ARG A 90 14.05 -7.44 4.82
C ARG A 90 14.33 -6.12 4.12
N GLY A 91 13.66 -5.05 4.53
CA GLY A 91 13.83 -3.72 3.93
C GLY A 91 13.08 -3.47 2.64
N ILE A 92 12.23 -4.40 2.19
CA ILE A 92 11.47 -4.25 0.93
C ILE A 92 10.47 -3.11 1.04
N ALA A 93 9.73 -3.03 2.15
CA ALA A 93 8.76 -1.94 2.36
C ALA A 93 9.45 -0.58 2.33
N ARG A 94 10.63 -0.47 2.95
CA ARG A 94 11.40 0.78 2.96
C ARG A 94 11.86 1.16 1.55
N SER A 95 12.33 0.19 0.78
CA SER A 95 12.76 0.44 -0.60
C SER A 95 11.60 0.89 -1.47
N LEU A 96 10.43 0.25 -1.34
CA LEU A 96 9.23 0.66 -2.04
C LEU A 96 8.76 2.04 -1.59
N TRP A 97 8.78 2.31 -0.29
CA TRP A 97 8.42 3.63 0.23
C TRP A 97 9.31 4.72 -0.36
N SER A 98 10.62 4.51 -0.43
CA SER A 98 11.54 5.47 -1.05
C SER A 98 11.18 5.73 -2.51
N ALA A 99 10.87 4.68 -3.28
CA ALA A 99 10.50 4.82 -4.69
C ALA A 99 9.15 5.53 -4.86
N ILE A 100 8.16 5.21 -4.03
CA ILE A 100 6.85 5.86 -4.05
C ILE A 100 6.97 7.34 -3.68
N ARG A 101 7.76 7.64 -2.66
CA ARG A 101 7.96 9.02 -2.21
C ARG A 101 8.58 9.87 -3.30
N ALA A 102 9.50 9.30 -4.07
CA ALA A 102 10.11 9.99 -5.21
C ALA A 102 9.09 10.31 -6.31
N ALA A 103 7.97 9.59 -6.36
CA ALA A 103 6.90 9.80 -7.34
C ALA A 103 5.81 10.76 -6.84
N ALA A 104 5.97 11.36 -5.66
CA ALA A 104 4.99 12.31 -5.13
C ALA A 104 4.82 13.50 -6.07
N ALA A 105 3.61 14.06 -6.11
CA ALA A 105 3.33 15.24 -6.91
C ALA A 105 4.25 16.39 -6.48
N PRO A 106 4.78 17.20 -7.42
CA PRO A 106 5.74 18.26 -7.10
C PRO A 106 5.22 19.29 -6.09
N ASP A 107 3.90 19.51 -6.07
CA ASP A 107 3.25 20.46 -5.18
C ASP A 107 2.71 19.80 -3.88
N ALA A 108 2.88 18.50 -3.72
CA ALA A 108 2.42 17.82 -2.50
C ALA A 108 3.28 18.25 -1.31
N MET A 109 2.62 18.72 -0.25
CA MET A 109 3.29 19.09 1.01
C MET A 109 3.43 17.89 1.94
N SER A 110 2.48 16.94 1.86
CA SER A 110 2.46 15.77 2.71
C SER A 110 1.91 14.57 1.96
N LEU A 111 2.23 13.39 2.46
CA LEU A 111 1.65 12.14 2.01
C LEU A 111 0.81 11.56 3.15
N THR A 112 -0.32 10.95 2.80
CA THR A 112 -1.22 10.32 3.76
C THR A 112 -1.27 8.82 3.54
N VAL A 113 -1.63 8.09 4.59
CA VAL A 113 -1.88 6.64 4.52
C VAL A 113 -2.97 6.29 5.52
N ASN A 114 -3.79 5.30 5.17
CA ASN A 114 -4.69 4.65 6.11
C ASN A 114 -4.03 3.33 6.52
N ALA A 115 -3.33 3.35 7.66
CA ALA A 115 -2.51 2.23 8.09
C ALA A 115 -3.37 1.15 8.75
N SER A 116 -3.15 -0.12 8.40
CA SER A 116 -3.70 -1.19 9.22
C SER A 116 -3.11 -1.11 10.63
N PRO A 117 -3.85 -1.48 11.68
CA PRO A 117 -3.37 -1.29 13.06
C PRO A 117 -2.01 -1.92 13.34
N ASN A 118 -1.73 -3.08 12.74
CA ASN A 118 -0.44 -3.76 12.93
C ASN A 118 0.71 -3.10 12.16
N ALA A 119 0.44 -2.19 11.24
CA ALA A 119 1.46 -1.53 10.42
C ALA A 119 1.87 -0.15 10.93
N VAL A 120 1.20 0.38 11.95
CA VAL A 120 1.46 1.73 12.46
C VAL A 120 2.94 1.92 12.79
N ALA A 121 3.55 0.97 13.49
CA ALA A 121 4.96 1.07 13.88
C ALA A 121 5.90 1.14 12.67
N VAL A 122 5.57 0.43 11.59
CA VAL A 122 6.35 0.47 10.35
C VAL A 122 6.27 1.87 9.73
N TYR A 123 5.07 2.41 9.62
CA TYR A 123 4.89 3.75 9.06
C TYR A 123 5.52 4.83 9.93
N GLN A 124 5.50 4.68 11.24
CA GLN A 124 6.20 5.61 12.13
C GLN A 124 7.71 5.64 11.84
N ARG A 125 8.29 4.48 11.54
CA ARG A 125 9.71 4.42 11.14
C ARG A 125 9.97 5.09 9.79
N PHE A 126 8.96 5.22 8.93
CA PHE A 126 9.08 5.93 7.66
C PHE A 126 8.87 7.44 7.82
N GLY A 127 8.53 7.92 9.01
CA GLY A 127 8.29 9.33 9.26
C GLY A 127 6.84 9.74 9.31
N PHE A 128 5.90 8.79 9.24
CA PHE A 128 4.49 9.09 9.42
C PHE A 128 4.16 9.30 10.88
N VAL A 129 3.19 10.17 11.13
CA VAL A 129 2.59 10.38 12.45
C VAL A 129 1.09 10.13 12.37
N VAL A 130 0.51 9.63 13.45
CA VAL A 130 -0.94 9.43 13.56
C VAL A 130 -1.63 10.79 13.59
N VAL A 131 -2.64 10.98 12.74
CA VAL A 131 -3.38 12.25 12.64
C VAL A 131 -4.86 12.13 12.98
N GLY A 132 -5.31 10.97 13.39
CA GLY A 132 -6.71 10.76 13.77
C GLY A 132 -6.89 9.44 14.51
N PRO A 133 -8.10 9.20 15.06
CA PRO A 133 -8.39 7.97 15.78
C PRO A 133 -8.52 6.78 14.83
N ARG A 134 -8.42 5.58 15.41
CA ARG A 134 -8.74 4.34 14.69
C ARG A 134 -10.17 4.45 14.13
N GLN A 135 -10.31 4.07 12.88
CA GLN A 135 -11.59 4.04 12.20
C GLN A 135 -11.94 2.61 11.80
N GLU A 136 -13.23 2.33 11.74
CA GLU A 136 -13.77 1.05 11.30
C GLU A 136 -14.81 1.35 10.24
N VAL A 137 -14.46 1.10 8.98
CA VAL A 137 -15.27 1.46 7.82
C VAL A 137 -15.30 0.29 6.85
N ASP A 138 -16.49 -0.06 6.36
CA ASP A 138 -16.68 -1.11 5.37
C ASP A 138 -15.99 -2.43 5.74
N GLY A 139 -16.05 -2.79 7.03
CA GLY A 139 -15.53 -4.06 7.53
C GLY A 139 -14.03 -4.12 7.72
N ILE A 140 -13.32 -2.99 7.59
CA ILE A 140 -11.88 -2.92 7.83
C ILE A 140 -11.55 -1.87 8.90
N ALA A 141 -10.41 -2.07 9.57
CA ALA A 141 -9.89 -1.13 10.55
C ALA A 141 -8.66 -0.42 10.01
N PHE A 142 -8.56 0.89 10.23
CA PHE A 142 -7.35 1.63 9.87
C PHE A 142 -7.14 2.84 10.79
N ILE A 143 -5.90 3.33 10.78
CA ILE A 143 -5.49 4.52 11.52
C ILE A 143 -4.92 5.52 10.51
N PRO A 144 -5.49 6.74 10.40
CA PRO A 144 -4.97 7.72 9.45
C PRO A 144 -3.64 8.28 9.92
N MET A 145 -2.69 8.35 9.00
CA MET A 145 -1.34 8.83 9.27
C MET A 145 -0.86 9.77 8.15
N GLN A 146 0.13 10.60 8.45
CA GLN A 146 0.65 11.59 7.52
C GLN A 146 2.16 11.75 7.69
N ALA A 147 2.85 11.98 6.59
CA ALA A 147 4.30 12.25 6.58
C ALA A 147 4.61 13.41 5.63
N PRO A 148 5.75 14.12 5.81
CA PRO A 148 6.21 15.10 4.82
C PRO A 148 6.44 14.43 3.47
N ALA A 149 6.05 15.10 2.38
CA ALA A 149 6.20 14.55 1.03
C ALA A 149 7.67 14.48 0.61
N SER A 150 8.49 15.45 1.02
CA SER A 150 9.91 15.44 0.70
C SER A 150 10.72 14.83 1.84
N ALA A 151 11.79 14.10 1.48
CA ALA A 151 12.74 13.63 2.45
C ALA A 151 13.39 14.85 3.11
N GLN A 152 13.30 14.93 4.45
CA GLN A 152 14.03 15.96 5.16
C GLN A 152 15.46 15.49 5.37
N ALA A 153 16.41 16.36 5.02
CA ALA A 153 17.80 16.12 5.35
C ALA A 153 17.98 16.47 6.83
N PHE A 154 18.36 15.49 7.59
CA PHE A 154 18.71 15.67 8.98
C PHE A 154 20.19 15.55 9.16
#